data_29bad79106ecb627f982a4153726fa2f
#
_entry.id   29bad79106ecb627f982a4153726fa2f
#
_cell.length_a   1.000
_cell.length_b   1.000
_cell.length_c   1.000
_cell.angle_alpha   90.00
_cell.angle_beta   90.00
_cell.angle_gamma   90.00
#
_symmetry.space_group_name_H-M   'P 1'
#
loop_
_entity.id
_entity.type
_entity.pdbx_description
1 polymer ?
#
loop_
_entity_poly.entity_id
_entity_poly.type
_entity_poly.pdbx_seq_one_letter_code
_entity_poly.pdbx_strand_id
1 'polypeptide(L)'
;MCIYILILVLFVFHFHAFSSIPFSVFTKKKEDIFPAILHGMCRMFGDKGSHGININKCCIWNLLPFCMDKCGMFGKMVLRFSSKRFENHKCFNCKETMMELSITQPDDWHLHLRDGDLLEGVIPHSAKHFGRAIVMPNLKPPITTTAAALAYRESILKALPKDSSFTPLMTLYLTDMTSPDEIKRAKKSGAVYGVKLYPAGATTNSQDGVTDLFGKCFPVLEEMVEQDLPLLVHGEVTSPNVDIFDREKVYIETILEPLVQKLPQLKIVMEHITTMDAVKFVMSCKEGSVGATVTPQHLILNRNALFQGGLQPHNYCLPVLKREIHRQAIVSAVTSGSKRFFLGTDSAPHEKRKKECACGCAGIFNAPVALSVYAKVFEEAGALNKLEAFTSFNGSDFYGLPRNKSKLTLKKAPWKVPELLSFPFGDIVPMFAGKTLEWEVSLN
;
A
#
# COMPACT_ATOMS: atom_id res chain seq x y z
N MET A 1 11.24 -33.62 7.79
CA MET A 1 10.67 -32.31 7.38
C MET A 1 9.26 -32.47 6.82
N CYS A 2 8.97 -33.39 5.89
CA CYS A 2 7.60 -33.58 5.35
C CYS A 2 6.56 -34.03 6.39
N ILE A 3 6.93 -34.83 7.38
CA ILE A 3 6.03 -35.29 8.45
C ILE A 3 5.63 -34.11 9.38
N TYR A 4 6.54 -33.18 9.63
CA TYR A 4 6.26 -31.98 10.43
C TYR A 4 5.27 -31.03 9.72
N ILE A 5 5.36 -30.90 8.42
CA ILE A 5 4.45 -30.08 7.63
C ILE A 5 3.06 -30.72 7.58
N LEU A 6 2.95 -32.02 7.46
CA LEU A 6 1.68 -32.75 7.46
C LEU A 6 0.99 -32.66 8.84
N ILE A 7 1.75 -32.75 9.92
CA ILE A 7 1.26 -32.58 11.29
C ILE A 7 0.81 -31.12 11.54
N LEU A 8 1.55 -30.12 11.01
CA LEU A 8 1.17 -28.71 11.12
C LEU A 8 -0.13 -28.40 10.36
N VAL A 9 -0.31 -28.97 9.19
CA VAL A 9 -1.55 -28.80 8.38
C VAL A 9 -2.75 -29.45 9.07
N LEU A 10 -2.57 -30.58 9.74
CA LEU A 10 -3.62 -31.22 10.53
C LEU A 10 -3.93 -30.47 11.84
N PHE A 11 -2.93 -29.81 12.44
CA PHE A 11 -3.10 -28.99 13.65
C PHE A 11 -3.88 -27.71 13.42
N VAL A 12 -3.76 -27.12 12.22
CA VAL A 12 -4.46 -25.88 11.86
C VAL A 12 -5.96 -26.13 11.58
N PHE A 13 -6.34 -27.37 11.20
CA PHE A 13 -7.71 -27.61 10.76
C PHE A 13 -8.67 -28.24 11.76
N HIS A 14 -8.24 -28.93 12.85
CA HIS A 14 -9.21 -29.41 13.87
C HIS A 14 -8.53 -29.84 15.19
N PHE A 15 -8.78 -29.14 16.27
CA PHE A 15 -8.34 -29.46 17.64
C PHE A 15 -9.03 -30.69 18.28
N HIS A 16 -9.97 -31.33 17.62
CA HIS A 16 -10.80 -32.41 18.19
C HIS A 16 -10.55 -33.83 17.63
N ALA A 17 -9.64 -34.02 16.68
CA ALA A 17 -9.44 -35.32 16.03
C ALA A 17 -8.26 -36.14 16.56
N PHE A 18 -7.51 -35.65 17.58
CA PHE A 18 -6.25 -36.28 18.02
C PHE A 18 -6.38 -37.30 19.14
N SER A 19 -7.57 -37.53 19.70
CA SER A 19 -7.74 -38.47 20.82
C SER A 19 -7.83 -39.96 20.42
N SER A 20 -7.79 -40.30 19.14
CA SER A 20 -8.04 -41.65 18.62
C SER A 20 -6.90 -42.31 17.85
N ILE A 21 -5.68 -41.75 17.83
CA ILE A 21 -4.51 -42.38 17.20
C ILE A 21 -3.67 -43.08 18.25
N PRO A 22 -3.52 -44.41 18.18
CA PRO A 22 -2.72 -45.15 19.18
C PRO A 22 -1.22 -44.79 19.08
N PHE A 23 -0.58 -44.62 20.23
CA PHE A 23 0.86 -44.28 20.36
C PHE A 23 1.81 -45.26 19.66
N SER A 24 1.35 -46.48 19.34
CA SER A 24 2.10 -47.54 18.62
C SER A 24 2.41 -47.23 17.15
N VAL A 25 1.78 -46.22 16.54
CA VAL A 25 2.03 -45.84 15.14
C VAL A 25 3.36 -45.11 14.96
N PHE A 26 3.91 -44.52 16.02
CA PHE A 26 5.15 -43.76 15.96
C PHE A 26 6.44 -44.58 15.97
N THR A 27 6.35 -45.88 16.17
CA THR A 27 7.52 -46.78 16.29
C THR A 27 7.76 -47.62 15.03
N LYS A 28 6.97 -47.52 13.98
CA LYS A 28 7.10 -48.30 12.74
C LYS A 28 7.98 -47.65 11.70
N LYS A 29 8.66 -48.45 10.85
CA LYS A 29 9.51 -47.99 9.75
C LYS A 29 8.68 -47.22 8.72
N LYS A 30 9.32 -46.25 8.04
CA LYS A 30 8.70 -45.31 7.07
C LYS A 30 7.78 -45.92 6.00
N GLU A 31 8.02 -47.16 5.63
CA GLU A 31 7.30 -47.88 4.55
C GLU A 31 5.90 -48.36 4.98
N ASP A 32 5.65 -48.55 6.32
CA ASP A 32 4.39 -49.04 6.84
C ASP A 32 3.42 -47.93 7.28
N ILE A 33 3.90 -46.70 7.38
CA ILE A 33 3.11 -45.57 7.90
C ILE A 33 2.15 -45.00 6.84
N PHE A 34 2.56 -45.00 5.59
CA PHE A 34 1.80 -44.39 4.50
C PHE A 34 0.47 -45.10 4.16
N PRO A 35 0.44 -46.44 4.06
CA PRO A 35 -0.81 -47.18 3.88
C PRO A 35 -1.78 -47.04 5.05
N ALA A 36 -1.29 -46.98 6.30
CA ALA A 36 -2.12 -46.85 7.47
C ALA A 36 -2.79 -45.47 7.58
N ILE A 37 -2.09 -44.42 7.18
CA ILE A 37 -2.64 -43.07 7.15
C ILE A 37 -3.70 -42.97 6.04
N LEU A 38 -3.43 -43.52 4.84
CA LEU A 38 -4.37 -43.52 3.73
C LEU A 38 -5.65 -44.28 4.07
N HIS A 39 -5.53 -45.42 4.74
CA HIS A 39 -6.67 -46.23 5.20
C HIS A 39 -7.49 -45.53 6.32
N GLY A 40 -6.82 -44.82 7.21
CA GLY A 40 -7.46 -44.00 8.25
C GLY A 40 -8.24 -42.81 7.62
N MET A 41 -7.68 -42.17 6.61
CA MET A 41 -8.36 -41.09 5.89
C MET A 41 -9.58 -41.60 5.09
N CYS A 42 -9.50 -42.76 4.47
CA CYS A 42 -10.66 -43.35 3.78
C CYS A 42 -11.79 -43.73 4.73
N ARG A 43 -11.51 -44.15 5.96
CA ARG A 43 -12.53 -44.42 6.96
C ARG A 43 -13.19 -43.19 7.53
N MET A 44 -12.43 -42.09 7.73
CA MET A 44 -13.00 -40.82 8.24
C MET A 44 -13.95 -40.14 7.23
N PHE A 45 -13.79 -40.40 5.93
CA PHE A 45 -14.65 -39.80 4.89
C PHE A 45 -15.73 -40.76 4.35
N GLY A 46 -15.85 -41.97 4.88
CA GLY A 46 -16.73 -43.04 4.40
C GLY A 46 -18.01 -43.28 5.19
N ASP A 47 -18.16 -42.77 6.40
CA ASP A 47 -19.37 -42.99 7.22
C ASP A 47 -20.34 -41.79 7.16
N LYS A 48 -21.56 -42.09 6.74
CA LYS A 48 -22.67 -41.18 6.56
C LYS A 48 -23.22 -40.72 7.91
N GLY A 49 -23.17 -39.43 8.17
CA GLY A 49 -23.92 -38.76 9.25
C GLY A 49 -24.16 -37.31 8.89
N SER A 50 -25.41 -37.00 8.54
CA SER A 50 -26.10 -35.71 8.40
C SER A 50 -25.30 -34.45 8.79
N HIS A 51 -24.70 -33.78 7.82
CA HIS A 51 -24.67 -32.33 7.54
C HIS A 51 -23.74 -32.12 6.35
N GLY A 52 -24.30 -31.71 5.22
CA GLY A 52 -23.65 -31.71 3.94
C GLY A 52 -22.51 -30.68 3.84
N ILE A 53 -21.28 -31.15 3.74
CA ILE A 53 -20.17 -30.40 3.15
C ILE A 53 -19.79 -31.15 1.88
N ASN A 54 -20.14 -30.54 0.74
CA ASN A 54 -19.82 -31.06 -0.57
C ASN A 54 -18.37 -30.69 -0.92
N ILE A 55 -17.43 -31.53 -0.55
CA ILE A 55 -16.02 -31.37 -0.95
C ILE A 55 -15.86 -31.95 -2.34
N ASN A 56 -15.73 -31.06 -3.31
CA ASN A 56 -15.49 -31.40 -4.71
C ASN A 56 -14.23 -32.28 -4.85
N LYS A 57 -14.38 -33.50 -5.32
CA LYS A 57 -13.31 -34.51 -5.57
C LYS A 57 -12.18 -33.99 -6.49
N CYS A 58 -12.35 -32.86 -7.17
CA CYS A 58 -11.35 -32.27 -8.06
C CYS A 58 -10.13 -31.67 -7.34
N CYS A 59 -10.27 -31.22 -6.09
CA CYS A 59 -9.16 -30.55 -5.38
C CYS A 59 -8.08 -31.51 -4.86
N ILE A 60 -8.40 -32.78 -4.63
CA ILE A 60 -7.45 -33.76 -4.09
C ILE A 60 -6.48 -34.25 -5.17
N TRP A 61 -6.92 -34.31 -6.43
CA TRP A 61 -6.10 -34.80 -7.54
C TRP A 61 -5.07 -33.80 -8.07
N ASN A 62 -5.26 -32.50 -7.81
CA ASN A 62 -4.33 -31.46 -8.26
C ASN A 62 -3.13 -31.26 -7.30
N LEU A 63 -3.16 -31.81 -6.10
CA LEU A 63 -2.07 -31.72 -5.12
C LEU A 63 -1.07 -32.91 -5.16
N LEU A 64 -1.47 -34.03 -5.72
CA LEU A 64 -0.62 -35.23 -5.82
C LEU A 64 0.63 -35.06 -6.73
N PRO A 65 0.60 -34.38 -7.90
CA PRO A 65 1.78 -34.20 -8.73
C PRO A 65 2.85 -33.31 -8.08
N PHE A 66 2.45 -32.32 -7.30
CA PHE A 66 3.38 -31.36 -6.69
C PHE A 66 4.21 -31.94 -5.54
N CYS A 67 3.70 -32.97 -4.87
CA CYS A 67 4.43 -33.67 -3.80
C CYS A 67 5.39 -34.73 -4.34
N MET A 68 5.16 -35.29 -5.53
CA MET A 68 5.97 -36.38 -6.06
C MET A 68 7.26 -35.89 -6.74
N ASP A 69 7.27 -34.67 -7.27
CA ASP A 69 8.42 -34.12 -8.01
C ASP A 69 9.59 -33.69 -7.08
N LYS A 70 9.32 -33.46 -5.81
CA LYS A 70 10.36 -33.05 -4.84
C LYS A 70 11.00 -34.17 -4.03
N CYS A 71 10.52 -35.42 -4.15
CA CYS A 71 11.02 -36.53 -3.35
C CYS A 71 11.96 -37.50 -4.07
N GLY A 72 12.35 -37.30 -5.33
CA GLY A 72 13.41 -38.04 -6.00
C GLY A 72 13.16 -39.57 -6.11
N MET A 73 11.92 -40.03 -6.17
CA MET A 73 11.59 -41.46 -6.27
C MET A 73 11.01 -41.75 -7.66
N PHE A 74 11.88 -41.84 -8.66
CA PHE A 74 11.56 -42.51 -9.91
C PHE A 74 11.89 -44.00 -9.84
N GLY A 75 10.93 -44.80 -9.36
CA GLY A 75 10.92 -46.25 -9.54
C GLY A 75 9.82 -46.59 -10.52
N LYS A 76 10.16 -47.33 -11.59
CA LYS A 76 9.24 -47.76 -12.65
C LYS A 76 8.04 -48.50 -12.07
N MET A 77 6.89 -47.89 -12.01
CA MET A 77 5.60 -48.54 -11.78
C MET A 77 4.74 -48.34 -13.02
N VAL A 78 4.77 -49.36 -13.89
CA VAL A 78 3.91 -49.42 -15.09
C VAL A 78 2.52 -49.87 -14.64
N LEU A 79 1.62 -48.96 -14.46
CA LEU A 79 0.20 -49.26 -14.32
C LEU A 79 -0.46 -49.31 -15.70
N ARG A 80 -0.79 -50.51 -16.17
CA ARG A 80 -1.65 -50.68 -17.35
C ARG A 80 -3.07 -50.29 -17.00
N PHE A 81 -3.52 -49.13 -17.48
CA PHE A 81 -4.92 -48.77 -17.50
C PHE A 81 -5.59 -49.25 -18.77
N SER A 82 -6.59 -50.13 -18.63
CA SER A 82 -7.51 -50.54 -19.67
C SER A 82 -8.31 -49.35 -20.17
N SER A 83 -8.19 -49.06 -21.47
CA SER A 83 -8.98 -48.06 -22.15
C SER A 83 -10.42 -48.48 -22.28
N LYS A 84 -11.29 -48.10 -21.34
CA LYS A 84 -12.74 -48.01 -21.60
C LYS A 84 -13.07 -46.55 -21.94
N ARG A 85 -13.60 -46.40 -23.17
CA ARG A 85 -14.13 -45.14 -23.69
C ARG A 85 -15.03 -44.46 -22.66
N PHE A 86 -14.66 -43.25 -22.28
CA PHE A 86 -15.60 -42.30 -21.70
C PHE A 86 -16.09 -41.40 -22.81
N GLU A 87 -17.31 -41.67 -23.27
CA GLU A 87 -18.04 -40.76 -24.14
C GLU A 87 -18.49 -39.51 -23.36
N ASN A 88 -18.14 -38.39 -23.94
CA ASN A 88 -18.80 -37.06 -23.84
C ASN A 88 -19.69 -36.78 -22.64
N HIS A 89 -19.12 -36.40 -21.52
CA HIS A 89 -19.79 -35.42 -20.66
C HIS A 89 -19.26 -34.04 -21.00
N LYS A 90 -20.08 -33.23 -21.66
CA LYS A 90 -19.92 -31.78 -21.80
C LYS A 90 -19.55 -31.23 -20.43
N CYS A 91 -18.31 -30.81 -20.30
CA CYS A 91 -17.87 -30.00 -19.17
C CYS A 91 -18.83 -28.81 -19.09
N PHE A 92 -19.61 -28.73 -18.03
CA PHE A 92 -20.36 -27.52 -17.72
C PHE A 92 -19.36 -26.37 -17.80
N ASN A 93 -19.64 -25.40 -18.67
CA ASN A 93 -18.97 -24.11 -18.70
C ASN A 93 -19.03 -23.52 -17.29
N CYS A 94 -18.02 -23.76 -16.48
CA CYS A 94 -17.72 -22.94 -15.34
C CYS A 94 -17.28 -21.60 -15.95
N LYS A 95 -18.23 -20.70 -16.20
CA LYS A 95 -17.88 -19.28 -16.34
C LYS A 95 -17.14 -18.96 -15.07
N GLU A 96 -15.82 -18.79 -15.14
CA GLU A 96 -15.09 -18.09 -14.09
C GLU A 96 -15.82 -16.77 -13.90
N THR A 97 -16.59 -16.68 -12.85
CA THR A 97 -17.21 -15.41 -12.44
C THR A 97 -16.04 -14.52 -12.08
N MET A 98 -15.66 -13.61 -12.98
CA MET A 98 -14.61 -12.64 -12.72
C MET A 98 -15.01 -11.89 -11.44
N MET A 99 -14.13 -11.90 -10.45
CA MET A 99 -14.37 -11.17 -9.21
C MET A 99 -14.31 -9.69 -9.52
N GLU A 100 -15.40 -8.99 -9.23
CA GLU A 100 -15.49 -7.53 -9.34
C GLU A 100 -15.76 -6.94 -7.95
N LEU A 101 -15.09 -5.85 -7.65
CA LEU A 101 -15.25 -5.09 -6.41
C LEU A 101 -15.58 -3.65 -6.75
N SER A 102 -16.81 -3.22 -6.46
CA SER A 102 -17.22 -1.82 -6.61
C SER A 102 -16.99 -1.09 -5.29
N ILE A 103 -16.16 -0.07 -5.32
CA ILE A 103 -15.86 0.80 -4.17
C ILE A 103 -16.24 2.24 -4.48
N THR A 104 -16.49 3.04 -3.45
CA THR A 104 -16.59 4.49 -3.58
C THR A 104 -15.29 5.02 -4.16
N GLN A 105 -15.38 5.96 -5.11
CA GLN A 105 -14.20 6.55 -5.76
C GLN A 105 -13.20 7.03 -4.70
N PRO A 106 -11.96 6.54 -4.74
CA PRO A 106 -10.93 6.88 -3.74
C PRO A 106 -10.49 8.33 -3.83
N ASP A 107 -9.89 8.83 -2.75
CA ASP A 107 -9.10 10.05 -2.70
C ASP A 107 -7.64 9.71 -2.42
N ASP A 108 -6.71 10.48 -2.99
CA ASP A 108 -5.27 10.34 -2.75
C ASP A 108 -4.81 11.41 -1.76
N TRP A 109 -4.48 10.99 -0.54
CA TRP A 109 -4.12 11.92 0.53
C TRP A 109 -2.64 12.31 0.55
N HIS A 110 -1.87 11.93 -0.51
CA HIS A 110 -0.48 12.35 -0.71
C HIS A 110 -0.03 12.17 -2.17
N LEU A 111 0.04 13.24 -2.92
CA LEU A 111 0.35 13.20 -4.36
C LEU A 111 1.31 14.29 -4.79
N HIS A 112 2.35 13.94 -5.55
CA HIS A 112 3.24 14.88 -6.23
C HIS A 112 2.89 15.00 -7.72
N LEU A 113 2.41 16.16 -8.14
CA LEU A 113 2.07 16.42 -9.54
C LEU A 113 3.16 17.13 -10.31
N ARG A 114 4.16 17.73 -9.61
CA ARG A 114 5.20 18.56 -10.21
C ARG A 114 4.59 19.80 -10.93
N ASP A 115 5.27 20.35 -11.92
CA ASP A 115 4.83 21.52 -12.70
C ASP A 115 5.18 21.37 -14.18
N GLY A 116 4.78 22.35 -15.01
CA GLY A 116 5.07 22.39 -16.44
C GLY A 116 4.65 21.12 -17.18
N ASP A 117 5.44 20.75 -18.18
CA ASP A 117 5.17 19.59 -19.04
C ASP A 117 5.02 18.28 -18.25
N LEU A 118 5.77 18.14 -17.14
CA LEU A 118 5.70 16.95 -16.29
C LEU A 118 4.31 16.85 -15.62
N LEU A 119 3.74 17.97 -15.16
CA LEU A 119 2.38 18.01 -14.64
C LEU A 119 1.36 17.53 -15.69
N GLU A 120 1.44 18.06 -16.90
CA GLU A 120 0.52 17.70 -17.99
C GLU A 120 0.59 16.20 -18.31
N GLY A 121 1.80 15.63 -18.30
CA GLY A 121 2.00 14.20 -18.57
C GLY A 121 1.48 13.27 -17.48
N VAL A 122 1.59 13.64 -16.20
CA VAL A 122 1.33 12.70 -15.09
C VAL A 122 -0.08 12.82 -14.49
N ILE A 123 -0.69 14.01 -14.53
CA ILE A 123 -2.00 14.24 -13.90
C ILE A 123 -3.12 13.34 -14.44
N PRO A 124 -3.19 12.97 -15.72
CA PRO A 124 -4.24 12.09 -16.22
C PRO A 124 -4.27 10.73 -15.54
N HIS A 125 -3.10 10.23 -15.10
CA HIS A 125 -3.00 8.94 -14.44
C HIS A 125 -3.62 8.95 -13.03
N SER A 126 -3.47 10.05 -12.29
CA SER A 126 -4.10 10.22 -10.98
C SER A 126 -5.58 10.59 -11.11
N ALA A 127 -5.91 11.55 -11.97
CA ALA A 127 -7.27 12.05 -12.17
C ALA A 127 -8.23 10.97 -12.69
N LYS A 128 -7.72 9.95 -13.37
CA LYS A 128 -8.48 8.79 -13.83
C LYS A 128 -9.03 7.96 -12.67
N HIS A 129 -8.30 7.88 -11.56
CA HIS A 129 -8.60 6.94 -10.47
C HIS A 129 -9.14 7.61 -9.21
N PHE A 130 -8.72 8.85 -8.94
CA PHE A 130 -9.02 9.55 -7.70
C PHE A 130 -9.98 10.71 -7.93
N GLY A 131 -10.90 10.92 -7.00
CA GLY A 131 -11.82 12.06 -7.02
C GLY A 131 -11.13 13.35 -6.58
N ARG A 132 -10.26 13.25 -5.57
CA ARG A 132 -9.49 14.35 -5.00
C ARG A 132 -8.08 13.88 -4.67
N ALA A 133 -7.14 14.85 -4.56
CA ALA A 133 -5.85 14.55 -3.95
C ALA A 133 -5.30 15.73 -3.15
N ILE A 134 -4.63 15.42 -2.02
CA ILE A 134 -3.75 16.36 -1.31
C ILE A 134 -2.47 16.50 -2.13
N VAL A 135 -2.26 17.68 -2.69
CA VAL A 135 -1.13 17.97 -3.59
C VAL A 135 0.04 18.54 -2.80
N MET A 136 1.19 17.89 -2.89
CA MET A 136 2.40 18.26 -2.18
C MET A 136 3.05 19.53 -2.74
N PRO A 137 3.59 20.42 -1.87
CA PRO A 137 3.99 21.79 -2.24
C PRO A 137 5.48 21.93 -2.59
N ASN A 138 6.28 20.84 -2.66
CA ASN A 138 7.73 20.87 -2.83
C ASN A 138 8.18 21.04 -4.28
N LEU A 139 7.69 22.10 -4.91
CA LEU A 139 8.15 22.55 -6.24
C LEU A 139 9.47 23.35 -6.16
N LYS A 140 9.88 23.92 -7.25
CA LYS A 140 10.99 24.90 -7.35
C LYS A 140 10.49 26.15 -8.07
N PRO A 141 10.25 27.26 -7.34
CA PRO A 141 10.31 27.42 -5.88
C PRO A 141 9.19 26.65 -5.15
N PRO A 142 9.32 26.38 -3.84
CA PRO A 142 8.29 25.73 -3.05
C PRO A 142 7.05 26.61 -2.86
N ILE A 143 5.90 26.00 -2.68
CA ILE A 143 4.61 26.68 -2.52
C ILE A 143 4.45 27.11 -1.04
N THR A 144 4.97 28.27 -0.67
CA THR A 144 5.01 28.75 0.71
C THR A 144 3.87 29.72 1.07
N THR A 145 3.11 30.17 0.08
CA THR A 145 2.03 31.15 0.29
C THR A 145 0.71 30.71 -0.32
N THR A 146 -0.39 31.23 0.20
CA THR A 146 -1.75 30.99 -0.32
C THR A 146 -1.87 31.42 -1.78
N ALA A 147 -1.28 32.57 -2.15
CA ALA A 147 -1.31 33.05 -3.53
C ALA A 147 -0.62 32.07 -4.48
N ALA A 148 0.56 31.54 -4.10
CA ALA A 148 1.26 30.52 -4.88
C ALA A 148 0.46 29.20 -4.96
N ALA A 149 -0.21 28.80 -3.87
CA ALA A 149 -1.06 27.60 -3.88
C ALA A 149 -2.25 27.74 -4.83
N LEU A 150 -2.89 28.90 -4.86
CA LEU A 150 -3.98 29.19 -5.80
C LEU A 150 -3.49 29.21 -7.26
N ALA A 151 -2.35 29.83 -7.52
CA ALA A 151 -1.75 29.83 -8.87
C ALA A 151 -1.40 28.39 -9.32
N TYR A 152 -0.83 27.58 -8.43
CA TYR A 152 -0.53 26.19 -8.74
C TYR A 152 -1.80 25.37 -8.97
N ARG A 153 -2.84 25.62 -8.17
CA ARG A 153 -4.17 25.00 -8.36
C ARG A 153 -4.72 25.29 -9.77
N GLU A 154 -4.64 26.52 -10.23
CA GLU A 154 -5.08 26.90 -11.59
C GLU A 154 -4.26 26.17 -12.67
N SER A 155 -2.95 26.02 -12.49
CA SER A 155 -2.11 25.25 -13.41
C SER A 155 -2.55 23.78 -13.47
N ILE A 156 -2.84 23.18 -12.32
CA ILE A 156 -3.35 21.80 -12.23
C ILE A 156 -4.69 21.67 -12.96
N LEU A 157 -5.64 22.57 -12.68
CA LEU A 157 -6.96 22.53 -13.31
C LEU A 157 -6.90 22.70 -14.85
N LYS A 158 -5.97 23.50 -15.36
CA LYS A 158 -5.74 23.64 -16.80
C LYS A 158 -5.16 22.39 -17.45
N ALA A 159 -4.35 21.62 -16.72
CA ALA A 159 -3.72 20.41 -17.20
C ALA A 159 -4.64 19.18 -17.14
N LEU A 160 -5.81 19.27 -16.48
CA LEU A 160 -6.76 18.17 -16.38
C LEU A 160 -7.38 17.83 -17.75
N PRO A 161 -7.68 16.53 -18.01
CA PRO A 161 -8.55 16.14 -19.10
C PRO A 161 -9.90 16.88 -19.03
N LYS A 162 -10.49 17.21 -20.19
CA LYS A 162 -11.69 18.06 -20.30
C LYS A 162 -12.88 17.59 -19.44
N ASP A 163 -13.07 16.29 -19.31
CA ASP A 163 -14.21 15.70 -18.59
C ASP A 163 -13.84 15.23 -17.19
N SER A 164 -12.69 15.66 -16.67
CA SER A 164 -12.22 15.25 -15.35
C SER A 164 -12.94 16.01 -14.23
N SER A 165 -13.49 15.26 -13.26
CA SER A 165 -14.06 15.79 -12.02
C SER A 165 -13.04 15.87 -10.88
N PHE A 166 -11.75 15.61 -11.15
CA PHE A 166 -10.69 15.62 -10.14
C PHE A 166 -10.54 16.98 -9.48
N THR A 167 -10.44 16.99 -8.17
CA THR A 167 -10.29 18.22 -7.38
C THR A 167 -8.97 18.23 -6.62
N PRO A 168 -8.02 19.12 -6.95
CA PRO A 168 -6.79 19.29 -6.18
C PRO A 168 -7.06 20.01 -4.85
N LEU A 169 -6.61 19.41 -3.75
CA LEU A 169 -6.61 19.94 -2.41
C LEU A 169 -5.19 20.44 -2.12
N MET A 170 -5.02 21.75 -2.05
CA MET A 170 -3.68 22.34 -1.99
C MET A 170 -3.08 22.27 -0.59
N THR A 171 -1.75 22.37 -0.52
CA THR A 171 -1.01 22.47 0.74
C THR A 171 0.01 23.61 0.66
N LEU A 172 0.40 24.15 1.83
CA LEU A 172 1.54 25.04 1.94
C LEU A 172 2.77 24.30 2.40
N TYR A 173 3.92 24.74 1.94
CA TYR A 173 5.23 24.28 2.38
C TYR A 173 5.62 25.07 3.63
N LEU A 174 5.78 24.39 4.78
CA LEU A 174 6.20 25.01 6.03
C LEU A 174 7.69 25.33 5.98
N THR A 175 8.04 26.57 6.32
CA THR A 175 9.42 27.04 6.47
C THR A 175 9.58 27.77 7.81
N ASP A 176 10.82 28.01 8.21
CA ASP A 176 11.13 28.85 9.38
C ASP A 176 10.62 30.30 9.26
N MET A 177 10.22 30.73 8.06
CA MET A 177 9.71 32.09 7.76
C MET A 177 8.18 32.13 7.59
N THR A 178 7.51 31.02 7.70
CA THR A 178 6.03 30.99 7.61
C THR A 178 5.43 31.77 8.77
N SER A 179 4.42 32.60 8.49
CA SER A 179 3.75 33.41 9.54
C SER A 179 2.38 32.84 9.90
N PRO A 180 1.90 33.07 11.16
CA PRO A 180 0.52 32.73 11.55
C PRO A 180 -0.54 33.35 10.63
N ASP A 181 -0.31 34.58 10.15
CA ASP A 181 -1.25 35.22 9.24
C ASP A 181 -1.36 34.52 7.88
N GLU A 182 -0.30 33.82 7.44
CA GLU A 182 -0.39 32.99 6.23
C GLU A 182 -1.33 31.80 6.45
N ILE A 183 -1.34 31.20 7.63
CA ILE A 183 -2.26 30.12 8.00
C ILE A 183 -3.72 30.59 7.97
N LYS A 184 -4.00 31.79 8.49
CA LYS A 184 -5.34 32.40 8.41
C LYS A 184 -5.77 32.61 6.96
N ARG A 185 -4.87 33.13 6.12
CA ARG A 185 -5.12 33.31 4.67
C ARG A 185 -5.38 31.98 3.99
N ALA A 186 -4.57 30.96 4.29
CA ALA A 186 -4.71 29.62 3.77
C ALA A 186 -6.09 29.03 4.06
N LYS A 187 -6.50 29.05 5.33
CA LYS A 187 -7.83 28.55 5.72
C LYS A 187 -8.96 29.32 5.05
N LYS A 188 -8.88 30.66 5.05
CA LYS A 188 -9.89 31.53 4.43
C LYS A 188 -10.03 31.30 2.91
N SER A 189 -8.97 30.85 2.23
CA SER A 189 -9.00 30.58 0.80
C SER A 189 -9.95 29.45 0.40
N GLY A 190 -10.24 28.50 1.29
CA GLY A 190 -11.02 27.30 1.01
C GLY A 190 -10.32 26.30 0.06
N ALA A 191 -9.09 26.59 -0.35
CA ALA A 191 -8.33 25.75 -1.29
C ALA A 191 -7.17 24.98 -0.63
N VAL A 192 -6.71 25.45 0.55
CA VAL A 192 -5.59 24.84 1.29
C VAL A 192 -6.16 23.97 2.39
N TYR A 193 -5.71 22.70 2.43
CA TYR A 193 -6.23 21.65 3.31
C TYR A 193 -5.20 21.11 4.31
N GLY A 194 -3.98 21.61 4.28
CA GLY A 194 -2.93 21.24 5.21
C GLY A 194 -1.65 22.03 4.98
N VAL A 195 -0.73 21.94 5.93
CA VAL A 195 0.61 22.51 5.84
C VAL A 195 1.62 21.37 5.92
N LYS A 196 2.46 21.26 4.91
CA LYS A 196 3.45 20.19 4.79
C LYS A 196 4.76 20.58 5.42
N LEU A 197 5.19 19.81 6.39
CA LEU A 197 6.50 19.88 7.02
C LEU A 197 7.47 18.92 6.34
N TYR A 198 8.58 19.49 5.82
CA TYR A 198 9.78 18.75 5.47
C TYR A 198 10.91 19.20 6.41
N PRO A 199 11.57 18.30 7.13
CA PRO A 199 12.86 18.64 7.73
C PRO A 199 13.85 19.04 6.63
N ALA A 200 14.64 20.09 6.87
CA ALA A 200 15.57 20.62 5.87
C ALA A 200 16.52 19.52 5.35
N GLY A 201 16.50 19.30 4.03
CA GLY A 201 17.34 18.28 3.36
C GLY A 201 16.83 16.83 3.45
N ALA A 202 15.63 16.57 3.95
CA ALA A 202 15.12 15.21 4.13
C ALA A 202 14.84 14.47 2.81
N THR A 203 14.36 15.17 1.79
CA THR A 203 13.96 14.58 0.51
C THR A 203 14.13 15.54 -0.66
N THR A 204 13.63 15.20 -1.83
CA THR A 204 13.66 16.04 -3.04
C THR A 204 13.04 17.42 -2.79
N ASN A 205 13.75 18.49 -3.14
CA ASN A 205 13.33 19.89 -2.98
C ASN A 205 12.95 20.25 -1.53
N SER A 206 13.66 19.73 -0.54
CA SER A 206 13.41 20.03 0.88
C SER A 206 14.51 20.87 1.55
N GLN A 207 15.39 21.52 0.78
CA GLN A 207 16.46 22.35 1.32
C GLN A 207 15.95 23.54 2.14
N ASP A 208 14.82 24.12 1.72
CA ASP A 208 14.15 25.25 2.39
C ASP A 208 13.21 24.80 3.52
N GLY A 209 13.31 23.53 3.95
CA GLY A 209 12.48 22.93 4.99
C GLY A 209 12.74 23.48 6.38
N VAL A 210 12.01 22.94 7.35
CA VAL A 210 12.05 23.37 8.74
C VAL A 210 13.38 22.98 9.39
N THR A 211 14.00 23.95 10.09
CA THR A 211 15.20 23.74 10.91
C THR A 211 14.91 23.88 12.41
N ASP A 212 13.88 24.64 12.79
CA ASP A 212 13.50 24.91 14.19
C ASP A 212 11.98 24.86 14.38
N LEU A 213 11.48 23.64 14.58
CA LEU A 213 10.04 23.41 14.73
C LEU A 213 9.47 23.99 16.05
N PHE A 214 10.24 23.86 17.14
CA PHE A 214 9.77 24.23 18.48
C PHE A 214 10.05 25.70 18.85
N GLY A 215 10.89 26.38 18.10
CA GLY A 215 11.12 27.80 18.22
C GLY A 215 10.36 28.60 17.17
N LYS A 216 10.94 28.72 15.97
CA LYS A 216 10.42 29.59 14.90
C LYS A 216 9.04 29.17 14.38
N CYS A 217 8.78 27.88 14.23
CA CYS A 217 7.52 27.39 13.69
C CYS A 217 6.42 27.23 14.74
N PHE A 218 6.72 27.26 16.05
CA PHE A 218 5.74 26.95 17.08
C PHE A 218 4.51 27.87 17.04
N PRO A 219 4.63 29.22 16.91
CA PRO A 219 3.45 30.11 16.78
C PRO A 219 2.59 29.79 15.55
N VAL A 220 3.20 29.24 14.48
CA VAL A 220 2.46 28.80 13.28
C VAL A 220 1.66 27.54 13.59
N LEU A 221 2.22 26.60 14.36
CA LEU A 221 1.52 25.40 14.79
C LEU A 221 0.33 25.70 15.71
N GLU A 222 0.48 26.68 16.61
CA GLU A 222 -0.63 27.17 17.44
C GLU A 222 -1.75 27.75 16.56
N GLU A 223 -1.42 28.58 15.57
CA GLU A 223 -2.43 29.11 14.64
C GLU A 223 -3.08 28.00 13.79
N MET A 224 -2.34 26.94 13.43
CA MET A 224 -2.93 25.78 12.73
C MET A 224 -3.98 25.06 13.59
N VAL A 225 -3.80 25.01 14.92
CA VAL A 225 -4.82 24.50 15.84
C VAL A 225 -6.08 25.35 15.78
N GLU A 226 -5.94 26.69 15.91
CA GLU A 226 -7.05 27.65 15.87
C GLU A 226 -7.84 27.57 14.54
N GLN A 227 -7.14 27.30 13.44
CA GLN A 227 -7.75 27.23 12.10
C GLN A 227 -8.23 25.81 11.75
N ASP A 228 -8.06 24.80 12.62
CA ASP A 228 -8.30 23.37 12.31
C ASP A 228 -7.66 22.99 10.96
N LEU A 229 -6.37 23.29 10.82
CA LEU A 229 -5.59 22.98 9.63
C LEU A 229 -4.50 21.95 10.00
N PRO A 230 -4.53 20.72 9.45
CA PRO A 230 -3.60 19.66 9.86
C PRO A 230 -2.17 19.91 9.41
N LEU A 231 -1.21 19.44 10.23
CA LEU A 231 0.20 19.34 9.90
C LEU A 231 0.48 18.00 9.21
N LEU A 232 1.03 18.05 8.00
CA LEU A 232 1.38 16.89 7.20
C LEU A 232 2.90 16.69 7.26
N VAL A 233 3.37 15.57 7.80
CA VAL A 233 4.76 15.44 8.23
C VAL A 233 5.53 14.41 7.39
N HIS A 234 6.63 14.84 6.75
CA HIS A 234 7.68 13.93 6.34
C HIS A 234 8.53 13.58 7.57
N GLY A 235 8.32 12.40 8.11
CA GLY A 235 8.80 12.02 9.45
C GLY A 235 10.20 11.41 9.46
N GLU A 236 11.25 12.12 9.01
CA GLU A 236 12.62 11.65 9.06
C GLU A 236 13.56 12.71 9.61
N VAL A 237 14.48 12.32 10.51
CA VAL A 237 15.61 13.19 10.90
C VAL A 237 16.64 13.26 9.77
N THR A 238 17.38 14.38 9.70
CA THR A 238 18.37 14.61 8.64
C THR A 238 19.83 14.54 9.14
N SER A 239 20.02 14.21 10.42
CA SER A 239 21.37 14.05 10.99
C SER A 239 22.16 12.96 10.24
N PRO A 240 23.37 13.23 9.77
CA PRO A 240 24.22 12.27 9.08
C PRO A 240 24.68 11.11 9.98
N ASN A 241 24.59 11.26 11.30
CA ASN A 241 24.97 10.23 12.26
C ASN A 241 23.87 9.21 12.51
N VAL A 242 22.64 9.42 11.96
CA VAL A 242 21.52 8.48 12.08
C VAL A 242 21.44 7.64 10.81
N ASP A 243 21.43 6.33 10.99
CA ASP A 243 21.24 5.38 9.88
C ASP A 243 19.95 5.72 9.12
N ILE A 244 20.02 5.72 7.80
CA ILE A 244 18.89 6.08 6.93
C ILE A 244 17.65 5.21 7.18
N PHE A 245 17.84 3.97 7.65
CA PHE A 245 16.75 3.07 7.97
C PHE A 245 16.10 3.34 9.34
N ASP A 246 16.76 4.11 10.21
CA ASP A 246 16.30 4.43 11.56
C ASP A 246 15.74 5.88 11.69
N ARG A 247 15.88 6.70 10.64
CA ARG A 247 15.52 8.12 10.65
C ARG A 247 14.06 8.38 11.05
N GLU A 248 13.12 7.55 10.59
CA GLU A 248 11.71 7.67 10.94
C GLU A 248 11.47 7.41 12.42
N LYS A 249 12.06 6.35 12.98
CA LYS A 249 11.97 6.04 14.41
C LYS A 249 12.51 7.18 15.28
N VAL A 250 13.73 7.66 14.96
CA VAL A 250 14.34 8.75 15.70
C VAL A 250 13.52 10.03 15.61
N TYR A 251 12.91 10.32 14.48
CA TYR A 251 12.01 11.48 14.32
C TYR A 251 10.75 11.37 15.20
N ILE A 252 10.17 10.19 15.29
CA ILE A 252 9.04 9.94 16.20
C ILE A 252 9.43 10.25 17.64
N GLU A 253 10.53 9.64 18.11
CA GLU A 253 10.98 9.76 19.49
C GLU A 253 11.41 11.19 19.88
N THR A 254 12.04 11.92 18.95
CA THR A 254 12.64 13.23 19.25
C THR A 254 11.80 14.42 18.86
N ILE A 255 10.86 14.27 17.94
CA ILE A 255 10.05 15.37 17.39
C ILE A 255 8.55 15.13 17.58
N LEU A 256 8.00 13.99 17.09
CA LEU A 256 6.53 13.83 17.09
C LEU A 256 5.95 13.57 18.47
N GLU A 257 6.56 12.71 19.28
CA GLU A 257 6.10 12.48 20.66
C GLU A 257 6.13 13.76 21.50
N PRO A 258 7.23 14.56 21.53
CA PRO A 258 7.23 15.86 22.18
C PRO A 258 6.20 16.85 21.61
N LEU A 259 5.97 16.85 20.29
CA LEU A 259 5.01 17.75 19.66
C LEU A 259 3.57 17.44 20.11
N VAL A 260 3.17 16.17 20.07
CA VAL A 260 1.83 15.75 20.51
C VAL A 260 1.61 16.02 21.99
N GLN A 261 2.65 15.93 22.83
CA GLN A 261 2.57 16.28 24.24
C GLN A 261 2.40 17.79 24.45
N LYS A 262 3.12 18.62 23.69
CA LYS A 262 3.07 20.10 23.82
C LYS A 262 1.81 20.69 23.18
N LEU A 263 1.32 20.10 22.10
CA LEU A 263 0.21 20.63 21.31
C LEU A 263 -0.80 19.52 20.95
N PRO A 264 -1.48 18.93 21.94
CA PRO A 264 -2.33 17.75 21.76
C PRO A 264 -3.59 18.02 20.89
N GLN A 265 -3.93 19.27 20.62
CA GLN A 265 -5.04 19.67 19.76
C GLN A 265 -4.66 19.71 18.28
N LEU A 266 -3.36 19.76 17.95
CA LEU A 266 -2.90 19.80 16.58
C LEU A 266 -3.22 18.47 15.89
N LYS A 267 -3.98 18.52 14.79
CA LYS A 267 -4.16 17.37 13.93
C LYS A 267 -2.88 17.12 13.13
N ILE A 268 -2.39 15.89 13.13
CA ILE A 268 -1.16 15.50 12.43
C ILE A 268 -1.46 14.34 11.48
N VAL A 269 -0.96 14.42 10.25
CA VAL A 269 -0.86 13.29 9.36
C VAL A 269 0.61 12.91 9.26
N MET A 270 0.97 11.73 9.79
CA MET A 270 2.27 11.13 9.55
C MET A 270 2.25 10.51 8.15
N GLU A 271 2.93 11.15 7.21
CA GLU A 271 2.87 10.78 5.80
C GLU A 271 3.72 9.55 5.51
N HIS A 272 3.27 8.72 4.53
CA HIS A 272 4.02 7.60 3.93
C HIS A 272 4.84 6.79 4.95
N ILE A 273 4.20 6.36 6.03
CA ILE A 273 4.87 5.63 7.12
C ILE A 273 5.53 4.34 6.63
N THR A 274 6.70 4.01 7.20
CA THR A 274 7.52 2.91 6.74
C THR A 274 7.92 1.92 7.82
N THR A 275 7.66 2.21 9.11
CA THR A 275 8.13 1.40 10.23
C THR A 275 7.01 0.88 11.12
N MET A 276 7.31 -0.17 11.86
CA MET A 276 6.48 -0.67 12.97
C MET A 276 6.37 0.39 14.09
N ASP A 277 7.41 1.22 14.26
CA ASP A 277 7.45 2.27 15.27
C ASP A 277 6.43 3.35 14.93
N ALA A 278 6.30 3.73 13.66
CA ALA A 278 5.25 4.64 13.18
C ALA A 278 3.84 4.07 13.42
N VAL A 279 3.62 2.78 13.14
CA VAL A 279 2.34 2.13 13.44
C VAL A 279 2.01 2.22 14.93
N LYS A 280 2.97 1.90 15.81
CA LYS A 280 2.79 1.98 17.26
C LYS A 280 2.48 3.40 17.72
N PHE A 281 3.22 4.39 17.23
CA PHE A 281 3.02 5.80 17.54
C PHE A 281 1.60 6.26 17.16
N VAL A 282 1.19 6.03 15.90
CA VAL A 282 -0.15 6.42 15.42
C VAL A 282 -1.25 5.73 16.23
N MET A 283 -1.07 4.45 16.58
CA MET A 283 -2.04 3.70 17.39
C MET A 283 -2.10 4.15 18.86
N SER A 284 -1.01 4.69 19.42
CA SER A 284 -0.96 5.19 20.79
C SER A 284 -1.60 6.58 20.96
N CYS A 285 -1.68 7.37 19.89
CA CYS A 285 -2.27 8.71 19.94
C CYS A 285 -3.79 8.65 20.11
N LYS A 286 -4.39 9.77 20.54
CA LYS A 286 -5.86 9.91 20.62
C LYS A 286 -6.47 9.71 19.22
N GLU A 287 -7.59 9.00 19.13
CA GLU A 287 -8.29 8.83 17.86
C GLU A 287 -8.73 10.19 17.28
N GLY A 288 -8.47 10.40 15.99
CA GLY A 288 -8.78 11.64 15.28
C GLY A 288 -7.73 12.75 15.43
N SER A 289 -6.72 12.62 16.33
CA SER A 289 -5.63 13.59 16.43
C SER A 289 -4.47 13.28 15.50
N VAL A 290 -4.12 12.01 15.33
CA VAL A 290 -3.05 11.58 14.43
C VAL A 290 -3.58 10.52 13.46
N GLY A 291 -3.40 10.77 12.16
CA GLY A 291 -3.61 9.83 11.09
C GLY A 291 -2.31 9.53 10.35
N ALA A 292 -2.31 8.54 9.47
CA ALA A 292 -1.15 8.22 8.66
C ALA A 292 -1.52 7.83 7.24
N THR A 293 -0.78 8.33 6.25
CA THR A 293 -0.85 7.85 4.89
C THR A 293 0.05 6.63 4.69
N VAL A 294 -0.40 5.71 3.86
CA VAL A 294 0.36 4.50 3.52
C VAL A 294 0.38 4.30 2.02
N THR A 295 1.58 4.13 1.48
CA THR A 295 1.83 4.04 0.05
C THR A 295 1.78 2.61 -0.47
N PRO A 296 1.51 2.38 -1.76
CA PRO A 296 1.54 1.04 -2.32
C PRO A 296 2.92 0.40 -2.24
N GLN A 297 4.01 1.17 -2.46
CA GLN A 297 5.37 0.65 -2.41
C GLN A 297 5.76 0.14 -1.02
N HIS A 298 5.41 0.85 0.06
CA HIS A 298 5.75 0.43 1.42
C HIS A 298 4.90 -0.76 1.93
N LEU A 299 3.79 -1.07 1.26
CA LEU A 299 2.99 -2.28 1.52
C LEU A 299 3.53 -3.52 0.83
N ILE A 300 4.05 -3.39 -0.40
CA ILE A 300 4.38 -4.56 -1.23
C ILE A 300 5.88 -4.82 -1.39
N LEU A 301 6.72 -3.80 -1.20
CA LEU A 301 8.18 -3.90 -1.30
C LEU A 301 8.85 -3.77 0.07
N ASN A 302 9.92 -4.54 0.28
CA ASN A 302 10.86 -4.31 1.37
C ASN A 302 12.22 -3.86 0.81
N ARG A 303 13.19 -3.55 1.68
CA ARG A 303 14.48 -2.99 1.29
C ARG A 303 15.30 -3.86 0.32
N ASN A 304 15.03 -5.17 0.21
CA ASN A 304 15.69 -6.04 -0.75
C ASN A 304 15.38 -5.64 -2.19
N ALA A 305 14.19 -5.03 -2.43
CA ALA A 305 13.80 -4.55 -3.75
C ALA A 305 14.70 -3.44 -4.31
N LEU A 306 15.50 -2.78 -3.47
CA LEU A 306 16.48 -1.79 -3.91
C LEU A 306 17.70 -2.42 -4.60
N PHE A 307 17.97 -3.72 -4.35
CA PHE A 307 19.23 -4.37 -4.72
C PHE A 307 19.04 -5.71 -5.46
N GLN A 308 17.81 -6.14 -5.65
CA GLN A 308 17.52 -7.44 -6.28
C GLN A 308 17.91 -7.43 -7.76
N GLY A 309 18.90 -8.24 -8.13
CA GLY A 309 19.44 -8.28 -9.50
C GLY A 309 20.35 -7.09 -9.85
N GLY A 310 20.79 -6.34 -8.86
CA GLY A 310 21.58 -5.12 -8.97
C GLY A 310 20.85 -3.92 -8.39
N LEU A 311 21.43 -2.71 -8.54
CA LEU A 311 20.79 -1.48 -8.06
C LEU A 311 19.51 -1.20 -8.84
N GLN A 312 18.42 -0.95 -8.11
CA GLN A 312 17.09 -0.69 -8.66
C GLN A 312 16.65 0.77 -8.43
N PRO A 313 17.09 1.72 -9.26
CA PRO A 313 16.84 3.15 -9.02
C PRO A 313 15.34 3.49 -9.08
N HIS A 314 14.54 2.74 -9.83
CA HIS A 314 13.09 2.97 -9.92
C HIS A 314 12.31 2.54 -8.65
N ASN A 315 12.94 1.77 -7.75
CA ASN A 315 12.40 1.42 -6.43
C ASN A 315 12.92 2.36 -5.32
N TYR A 316 13.78 3.33 -5.65
CA TYR A 316 14.29 4.30 -4.68
C TYR A 316 13.28 5.41 -4.41
N CYS A 317 12.90 5.55 -3.14
CA CYS A 317 12.04 6.59 -2.58
C CYS A 317 12.54 7.01 -1.19
N LEU A 318 12.05 8.13 -0.68
CA LEU A 318 12.26 8.59 0.69
C LEU A 318 10.90 8.86 1.36
N PRO A 319 10.64 8.29 2.53
CA PRO A 319 11.52 7.39 3.30
C PRO A 319 11.85 6.10 2.54
N VAL A 320 13.07 5.55 2.78
CA VAL A 320 13.51 4.33 2.10
C VAL A 320 12.68 3.12 2.52
N LEU A 321 12.56 2.14 1.62
CA LEU A 321 12.00 0.83 1.92
C LEU A 321 12.70 0.19 3.14
N LYS A 322 11.94 -0.38 4.05
CA LYS A 322 12.45 -0.92 5.33
C LYS A 322 12.56 -2.45 5.30
N ARG A 323 12.93 -3.05 6.43
CA ARG A 323 12.96 -4.51 6.63
C ARG A 323 11.57 -5.10 6.49
N GLU A 324 11.51 -6.41 6.17
CA GLU A 324 10.25 -7.14 6.01
C GLU A 324 9.35 -7.06 7.24
N ILE A 325 9.91 -7.08 8.45
CA ILE A 325 9.15 -6.97 9.70
C ILE A 325 8.37 -5.65 9.78
N HIS A 326 8.92 -4.54 9.29
CA HIS A 326 8.25 -3.25 9.24
C HIS A 326 7.12 -3.28 8.20
N ARG A 327 7.40 -3.80 7.00
CA ARG A 327 6.37 -3.94 5.96
C ARG A 327 5.17 -4.76 6.45
N GLN A 328 5.41 -5.90 7.10
CA GLN A 328 4.35 -6.74 7.66
C GLN A 328 3.53 -6.01 8.74
N ALA A 329 4.18 -5.21 9.58
CA ALA A 329 3.49 -4.40 10.59
C ALA A 329 2.55 -3.37 9.96
N ILE A 330 2.98 -2.71 8.86
CA ILE A 330 2.16 -1.75 8.14
C ILE A 330 0.98 -2.46 7.44
N VAL A 331 1.22 -3.59 6.77
CA VAL A 331 0.14 -4.39 6.16
C VAL A 331 -0.89 -4.78 7.22
N SER A 332 -0.46 -5.29 8.39
CA SER A 332 -1.36 -5.62 9.48
C SER A 332 -2.18 -4.41 9.97
N ALA A 333 -1.56 -3.23 10.03
CA ALA A 333 -2.23 -2.00 10.46
C ALA A 333 -3.34 -1.57 9.49
N VAL A 334 -3.05 -1.49 8.19
CA VAL A 334 -4.03 -1.03 7.18
C VAL A 334 -5.16 -2.03 6.98
N THR A 335 -4.88 -3.33 7.13
CA THR A 335 -5.87 -4.40 7.00
C THR A 335 -6.63 -4.71 8.30
N SER A 336 -6.28 -4.06 9.40
CA SER A 336 -7.01 -4.20 10.68
C SER A 336 -8.42 -3.61 10.65
N GLY A 337 -8.66 -2.61 9.79
CA GLY A 337 -9.88 -1.80 9.77
C GLY A 337 -9.78 -0.55 10.65
N SER A 338 -8.60 -0.22 11.18
CA SER A 338 -8.36 1.03 11.91
C SER A 338 -8.58 2.23 11.00
N LYS A 339 -9.33 3.22 11.49
CA LYS A 339 -9.62 4.47 10.76
C LYS A 339 -8.43 5.44 10.70
N ARG A 340 -7.34 5.15 11.43
CA ARG A 340 -6.16 6.01 11.53
C ARG A 340 -5.26 5.93 10.29
N PHE A 341 -5.41 4.88 9.49
CA PHE A 341 -4.61 4.65 8.29
C PHE A 341 -5.46 4.82 7.03
N PHE A 342 -4.93 5.55 6.06
CA PHE A 342 -5.61 5.80 4.80
C PHE A 342 -4.62 5.88 3.63
N LEU A 343 -5.16 5.78 2.43
CA LEU A 343 -4.39 5.82 1.20
C LEU A 343 -3.67 7.16 1.03
N GLY A 344 -2.38 7.12 0.72
CA GLY A 344 -1.64 8.21 0.15
C GLY A 344 -0.59 7.61 -0.75
N THR A 345 -0.71 7.85 -2.06
CA THR A 345 0.13 7.13 -3.03
C THR A 345 1.59 7.51 -2.93
N ASP A 346 1.90 8.74 -2.56
CA ASP A 346 3.22 9.34 -2.75
C ASP A 346 3.74 9.06 -4.16
N SER A 347 2.83 9.14 -5.15
CA SER A 347 3.24 9.04 -6.54
C SER A 347 4.11 10.24 -6.86
N ALA A 348 5.40 9.99 -7.08
CA ALA A 348 6.42 11.02 -7.18
C ALA A 348 7.23 10.82 -8.47
N PRO A 349 6.69 11.27 -9.62
CA PRO A 349 7.29 11.05 -10.93
C PRO A 349 8.62 11.80 -11.07
N HIS A 350 9.59 11.12 -11.70
CA HIS A 350 10.84 11.68 -12.19
C HIS A 350 11.16 11.06 -13.55
N GLU A 351 11.74 11.86 -14.44
CA GLU A 351 12.26 11.35 -15.69
C GLU A 351 13.26 10.21 -15.46
N LYS A 352 13.24 9.20 -16.32
CA LYS A 352 14.14 8.04 -16.29
C LYS A 352 15.60 8.46 -16.10
N ARG A 353 16.07 9.44 -16.91
CA ARG A 353 17.44 9.96 -16.83
C ARG A 353 17.81 10.57 -15.47
N LYS A 354 16.85 11.12 -14.73
CA LYS A 354 17.05 11.66 -13.37
C LYS A 354 17.07 10.60 -12.30
N LYS A 355 16.51 9.45 -12.58
CA LYS A 355 16.56 8.29 -11.67
C LYS A 355 17.82 7.44 -11.93
N GLU A 356 18.21 7.30 -13.18
CA GLU A 356 19.34 6.47 -13.61
C GLU A 356 20.68 7.25 -13.71
N CYS A 357 20.88 8.22 -12.84
CA CYS A 357 22.13 8.98 -12.74
C CYS A 357 22.74 8.86 -11.34
N ALA A 358 23.97 9.32 -11.17
CA ALA A 358 24.70 9.17 -9.91
C ALA A 358 24.01 9.79 -8.70
N CYS A 359 23.27 10.88 -8.86
CA CYS A 359 22.50 11.53 -7.78
C CYS A 359 21.10 10.94 -7.57
N GLY A 360 20.62 10.09 -8.45
CA GLY A 360 19.33 9.38 -8.46
C GLY A 360 18.20 10.03 -7.69
N CYS A 361 17.19 10.60 -8.35
CA CYS A 361 16.05 11.23 -7.64
C CYS A 361 15.24 10.20 -6.86
N ALA A 362 14.91 10.52 -5.60
CA ALA A 362 13.97 9.74 -4.80
C ALA A 362 12.53 9.99 -5.23
N GLY A 363 11.77 8.93 -5.46
CA GLY A 363 10.36 8.97 -5.84
C GLY A 363 9.99 7.82 -6.78
N ILE A 364 8.80 7.27 -6.59
CA ILE A 364 8.26 6.17 -7.40
C ILE A 364 6.98 6.68 -8.09
N PHE A 365 6.87 6.50 -9.40
CA PHE A 365 5.64 6.81 -10.12
C PHE A 365 4.71 5.60 -10.08
N ASN A 366 3.75 5.61 -9.18
CA ASN A 366 2.84 4.50 -8.92
C ASN A 366 1.37 4.80 -9.28
N ALA A 367 1.01 6.04 -9.64
CA ALA A 367 -0.37 6.41 -9.94
C ALA A 367 -1.11 5.45 -10.89
N PRO A 368 -0.48 4.90 -11.96
CA PRO A 368 -1.17 3.96 -12.85
C PRO A 368 -1.54 2.63 -12.21
N VAL A 369 -0.84 2.22 -11.13
CA VAL A 369 -0.92 0.87 -10.55
C VAL A 369 -1.38 0.86 -9.09
N ALA A 370 -1.48 2.00 -8.44
CA ALA A 370 -1.69 2.11 -6.99
C ALA A 370 -2.89 1.30 -6.51
N LEU A 371 -4.06 1.46 -7.12
CA LEU A 371 -5.28 0.74 -6.71
C LEU A 371 -5.19 -0.76 -6.94
N SER A 372 -4.53 -1.21 -8.03
CA SER A 372 -4.25 -2.61 -8.29
C SER A 372 -3.37 -3.23 -7.19
N VAL A 373 -2.37 -2.49 -6.73
CA VAL A 373 -1.47 -2.92 -5.66
C VAL A 373 -2.18 -2.98 -4.32
N TYR A 374 -2.98 -1.97 -3.97
CA TYR A 374 -3.78 -1.99 -2.73
C TYR A 374 -4.75 -3.17 -2.73
N ALA A 375 -5.49 -3.41 -3.83
CA ALA A 375 -6.40 -4.54 -3.95
C ALA A 375 -5.68 -5.88 -3.74
N LYS A 376 -4.51 -6.07 -4.35
CA LYS A 376 -3.68 -7.26 -4.17
C LYS A 376 -3.27 -7.46 -2.71
N VAL A 377 -2.77 -6.43 -2.05
CA VAL A 377 -2.31 -6.50 -0.65
C VAL A 377 -3.48 -6.86 0.29
N PHE A 378 -4.65 -6.23 0.10
CA PHE A 378 -5.83 -6.52 0.91
C PHE A 378 -6.41 -7.91 0.62
N GLU A 379 -6.32 -8.40 -0.61
CA GLU A 379 -6.70 -9.77 -0.97
C GLU A 379 -5.79 -10.80 -0.29
N GLU A 380 -4.47 -10.63 -0.41
CA GLU A 380 -3.47 -11.53 0.22
C GLU A 380 -3.61 -11.58 1.74
N ALA A 381 -4.07 -10.48 2.35
CA ALA A 381 -4.36 -10.40 3.77
C ALA A 381 -5.76 -10.92 4.16
N GLY A 382 -6.60 -11.36 3.19
CA GLY A 382 -7.98 -11.77 3.45
C GLY A 382 -8.90 -10.63 3.91
N ALA A 383 -8.60 -9.37 3.56
CA ALA A 383 -9.22 -8.17 4.08
C ALA A 383 -9.84 -7.25 3.01
N LEU A 384 -10.20 -7.79 1.83
CA LEU A 384 -10.80 -7.01 0.73
C LEU A 384 -12.02 -6.19 1.16
N ASN A 385 -12.81 -6.68 2.11
CA ASN A 385 -13.96 -5.97 2.68
C ASN A 385 -13.59 -4.69 3.44
N LYS A 386 -12.31 -4.44 3.72
CA LYS A 386 -11.81 -3.23 4.39
C LYS A 386 -11.14 -2.26 3.42
N LEU A 387 -10.93 -2.66 2.17
CA LEU A 387 -10.26 -1.86 1.15
C LEU A 387 -10.98 -0.52 0.92
N GLU A 388 -12.32 -0.53 0.76
CA GLU A 388 -13.10 0.68 0.51
C GLU A 388 -12.95 1.70 1.66
N ALA A 389 -12.96 1.25 2.92
CA ALA A 389 -12.76 2.14 4.06
C ALA A 389 -11.37 2.79 4.04
N PHE A 390 -10.33 2.02 3.76
CA PHE A 390 -8.94 2.50 3.68
C PHE A 390 -8.73 3.48 2.52
N THR A 391 -9.29 3.20 1.35
CA THR A 391 -9.05 4.00 0.14
C THR A 391 -9.97 5.23 0.02
N SER A 392 -11.19 5.17 0.57
CA SER A 392 -12.27 6.10 0.22
C SER A 392 -12.95 6.77 1.41
N PHE A 393 -12.82 6.23 2.64
CA PHE A 393 -13.54 6.77 3.80
C PHE A 393 -12.63 7.39 4.86
N ASN A 394 -11.60 6.66 5.29
CA ASN A 394 -10.81 7.03 6.46
C ASN A 394 -10.16 8.41 6.33
N GLY A 395 -9.57 8.72 5.17
CA GLY A 395 -8.96 10.03 4.93
C GLY A 395 -10.01 11.15 4.86
N SER A 396 -11.12 10.95 4.12
CA SER A 396 -12.21 11.92 4.07
C SER A 396 -12.73 12.24 5.47
N ASP A 397 -12.96 11.21 6.29
CA ASP A 397 -13.44 11.37 7.67
C ASP A 397 -12.41 12.12 8.54
N PHE A 398 -11.09 11.84 8.39
CA PHE A 398 -10.02 12.53 9.11
C PHE A 398 -9.95 14.02 8.77
N TYR A 399 -10.06 14.38 7.49
CA TYR A 399 -10.04 15.77 7.02
C TYR A 399 -11.39 16.47 7.16
N GLY A 400 -12.43 15.80 7.67
CA GLY A 400 -13.77 16.37 7.82
C GLY A 400 -14.44 16.69 6.47
N LEU A 401 -14.09 15.98 5.42
CA LEU A 401 -14.63 16.18 4.07
C LEU A 401 -15.73 15.14 3.76
N PRO A 402 -16.75 15.51 2.96
CA PRO A 402 -17.75 14.55 2.54
C PRO A 402 -17.11 13.46 1.70
N ARG A 403 -17.54 12.21 1.89
CA ARG A 403 -17.12 11.08 1.05
C ARG A 403 -17.63 11.25 -0.37
N ASN A 404 -16.88 10.76 -1.35
CA ASN A 404 -17.31 10.77 -2.76
C ASN A 404 -18.58 9.97 -2.94
N LYS A 405 -19.37 10.32 -3.97
CA LYS A 405 -20.63 9.63 -4.32
C LYS A 405 -20.45 8.68 -5.50
N SER A 406 -19.52 8.98 -6.40
CA SER A 406 -19.19 8.13 -7.55
C SER A 406 -18.55 6.81 -7.11
N LYS A 407 -18.67 5.80 -7.95
CA LYS A 407 -18.11 4.47 -7.74
C LYS A 407 -17.04 4.17 -8.79
N LEU A 408 -16.13 3.32 -8.41
CA LEU A 408 -15.07 2.77 -9.24
C LEU A 408 -15.10 1.25 -9.10
N THR A 409 -14.88 0.52 -10.19
CA THR A 409 -14.87 -0.94 -10.18
C THR A 409 -13.45 -1.46 -10.36
N LEU A 410 -13.03 -2.35 -9.46
CA LEU A 410 -11.82 -3.15 -9.56
C LEU A 410 -12.21 -4.54 -10.06
N LYS A 411 -11.60 -4.99 -11.16
CA LYS A 411 -11.82 -6.32 -11.74
C LYS A 411 -10.60 -7.18 -11.52
N LYS A 412 -10.79 -8.40 -11.06
CA LYS A 412 -9.71 -9.38 -10.97
C LYS A 412 -9.45 -9.95 -12.37
N ALA A 413 -8.69 -9.20 -13.14
CA ALA A 413 -8.25 -9.54 -14.50
C ALA A 413 -6.77 -9.19 -14.66
N PRO A 414 -5.95 -10.10 -15.22
CA PRO A 414 -4.54 -9.81 -15.43
C PRO A 414 -4.35 -8.75 -16.53
N TRP A 415 -3.53 -7.75 -16.23
CA TRP A 415 -3.14 -6.73 -17.19
C TRP A 415 -1.65 -6.41 -17.09
N LYS A 416 -1.03 -6.04 -18.21
CA LYS A 416 0.40 -5.74 -18.26
C LYS A 416 0.63 -4.25 -18.07
N VAL A 417 1.45 -3.89 -17.07
CA VAL A 417 1.90 -2.50 -16.87
C VAL A 417 2.83 -2.11 -18.02
N PRO A 418 2.68 -0.92 -18.64
CA PRO A 418 3.62 -0.44 -19.65
C PRO A 418 5.06 -0.45 -19.12
N GLU A 419 6.02 -0.79 -19.97
CA GLU A 419 7.43 -0.76 -19.59
C GLU A 419 7.94 0.67 -19.44
N LEU A 420 7.33 1.59 -20.18
CA LEU A 420 7.75 2.98 -20.27
C LEU A 420 6.54 3.84 -20.64
N LEU A 421 6.47 5.02 -20.06
CA LEU A 421 5.54 6.08 -20.47
C LEU A 421 6.36 7.20 -21.10
N SER A 422 6.20 7.39 -22.42
CA SER A 422 6.97 8.36 -23.18
C SER A 422 6.20 9.66 -23.34
N PHE A 423 6.86 10.79 -23.03
CA PHE A 423 6.33 12.13 -23.14
C PHE A 423 7.32 13.03 -23.91
N PRO A 424 6.91 14.19 -24.44
CA PRO A 424 7.82 15.10 -25.15
C PRO A 424 9.02 15.57 -24.31
N PHE A 425 8.87 15.66 -22.99
CA PHE A 425 9.94 16.06 -22.06
C PHE A 425 10.87 14.90 -21.63
N GLY A 426 10.52 13.65 -21.92
CA GLY A 426 11.29 12.46 -21.56
C GLY A 426 10.42 11.31 -21.07
N ASP A 427 11.07 10.20 -20.77
CA ASP A 427 10.41 8.97 -20.37
C ASP A 427 10.25 8.87 -18.85
N ILE A 428 9.16 8.25 -18.40
CA ILE A 428 8.91 7.87 -17.01
C ILE A 428 8.72 6.36 -16.93
N VAL A 429 9.41 5.70 -15.99
CA VAL A 429 9.22 4.28 -15.70
C VAL A 429 8.21 4.14 -14.56
N PRO A 430 7.04 3.55 -14.78
CA PRO A 430 6.06 3.34 -13.73
C PRO A 430 6.48 2.20 -12.78
N MET A 431 5.95 2.21 -11.57
CA MET A 431 6.09 1.07 -10.65
C MET A 431 5.59 -0.22 -11.33
N PHE A 432 6.32 -1.31 -11.17
CA PHE A 432 6.02 -2.60 -11.84
C PHE A 432 6.06 -2.57 -13.36
N ALA A 433 6.84 -1.67 -13.98
CA ALA A 433 7.05 -1.61 -15.42
C ALA A 433 7.26 -3.02 -16.03
N GLY A 434 6.51 -3.36 -17.09
CA GLY A 434 6.56 -4.64 -17.77
C GLY A 434 6.03 -5.86 -16.99
N LYS A 435 5.59 -5.70 -15.75
CA LYS A 435 5.00 -6.80 -14.95
C LYS A 435 3.51 -6.92 -15.19
N THR A 436 2.96 -8.11 -14.91
CA THR A 436 1.51 -8.35 -14.92
C THR A 436 0.97 -8.19 -13.51
N LEU A 437 -0.09 -7.39 -13.37
CA LEU A 437 -0.89 -7.24 -12.15
C LEU A 437 -2.22 -7.97 -12.31
N GLU A 438 -2.80 -8.41 -11.20
CA GLU A 438 -4.00 -9.26 -11.20
C GLU A 438 -5.30 -8.47 -11.10
N TRP A 439 -5.23 -7.22 -10.65
CA TRP A 439 -6.38 -6.33 -10.50
C TRP A 439 -6.29 -5.18 -11.48
N GLU A 440 -7.34 -4.97 -12.25
CA GLU A 440 -7.49 -3.86 -13.18
C GLU A 440 -8.56 -2.87 -12.69
N VAL A 441 -8.31 -1.56 -12.87
CA VAL A 441 -9.30 -0.52 -12.61
C VAL A 441 -10.17 -0.35 -13.85
N SER A 442 -11.46 -0.66 -13.74
CA SER A 442 -12.46 -0.37 -14.77
C SER A 442 -13.15 0.94 -14.45
N LEU A 443 -13.15 1.87 -15.39
CA LEU A 443 -14.02 3.05 -15.34
C LEU A 443 -15.42 2.65 -15.80
N ASN A 444 -16.42 2.97 -15.02
CA ASN A 444 -17.82 2.72 -15.38
C ASN A 444 -18.29 3.75 -16.39
#